data_472c5c2d7785c35f9961ac5dca1ad2eb
#
_entry.id   472c5c2d7785c35f9961ac5dca1ad2eb
#
_cell.length_a   1.000
_cell.length_b   1.000
_cell.length_c   1.000
_cell.angle_alpha   90.00
_cell.angle_beta   90.00
_cell.angle_gamma   90.00
#
_symmetry.space_group_name_H-M   'P 1'
#
loop_
_entity.id
_entity.type
_entity.pdbx_description
1 polymer ?
#
loop_
_entity_poly.entity_id
_entity_poly.type
_entity_poly.pdbx_seq_one_letter_code
_entity_poly.pdbx_strand_id
1 'polypeptide(L)'
;PLQAVLGASNELPFATDSLDALVLCHTLNASSVPHQTLRECQRVLVPNGHLFVISFNPLSIWGLSSAFKQWLSRRQSYARSVSGRRLGDWLSLLGFSHAEPHYFASFAPLGRGRIARLMDRFDRWLVRINAPTGTAYLLHARKRVAAHLDSGVKVKKPRLISIPIGKT
;
A
#
# COMPACT_ATOMS: atom_id res chain seq x y z
N PRO A 1 28.00 1.79 -8.07
CA PRO A 1 27.86 0.34 -8.13
C PRO A 1 26.56 -0.06 -7.42
N LEU A 2 25.73 -0.87 -8.09
CA LEU A 2 24.53 -1.45 -7.48
C LEU A 2 25.00 -2.49 -6.44
N GLN A 3 24.57 -2.31 -5.20
CA GLN A 3 24.80 -3.30 -4.14
C GLN A 3 23.56 -4.17 -4.01
N ALA A 4 23.75 -5.48 -4.11
CA ALA A 4 22.69 -6.45 -3.85
C ALA A 4 22.79 -6.95 -2.41
N VAL A 5 21.68 -6.89 -1.67
CA VAL A 5 21.57 -7.38 -0.30
C VAL A 5 20.48 -8.45 -0.26
N LEU A 6 20.77 -9.58 0.34
CA LEU A 6 19.78 -10.64 0.58
C LEU A 6 19.16 -10.45 1.96
N GLY A 7 17.83 -10.48 2.02
CA GLY A 7 17.08 -10.35 3.25
C GLY A 7 15.63 -10.78 3.10
N ALA A 8 14.98 -11.08 4.20
CA ALA A 8 13.55 -11.36 4.22
C ALA A 8 12.76 -10.05 4.13
N SER A 9 11.63 -10.04 3.40
CA SER A 9 10.81 -8.82 3.23
C SER A 9 10.18 -8.33 4.53
N ASN A 10 10.06 -9.19 5.52
CA ASN A 10 9.53 -8.90 6.85
C ASN A 10 10.62 -8.55 7.88
N GLU A 11 11.88 -8.53 7.46
CA GLU A 11 13.05 -8.16 8.29
C GLU A 11 14.12 -7.58 7.36
N LEU A 12 14.02 -6.27 7.09
CA LEU A 12 14.91 -5.62 6.15
C LEU A 12 16.26 -5.31 6.80
N PRO A 13 17.39 -5.64 6.15
CA PRO A 13 18.75 -5.43 6.70
C PRO A 13 19.20 -3.97 6.58
N PHE A 14 18.33 -3.03 6.92
CA PHE A 14 18.59 -1.59 6.92
C PHE A 14 18.29 -1.00 8.29
N ALA A 15 19.02 0.04 8.66
CA ALA A 15 18.78 0.76 9.89
C ALA A 15 17.42 1.49 9.88
N THR A 16 16.89 1.81 11.04
CA THR A 16 15.69 2.64 11.16
C THR A 16 15.97 4.03 10.60
N ASP A 17 14.96 4.60 9.89
CA ASP A 17 15.04 5.94 9.30
C ASP A 17 16.30 6.17 8.45
N SER A 18 16.64 5.21 7.57
CA SER A 18 17.85 5.23 6.75
C SER A 18 17.62 5.34 5.25
N LEU A 19 16.39 5.16 4.77
CA LEU A 19 16.06 5.17 3.35
C LEU A 19 15.12 6.32 3.00
N ASP A 20 15.45 7.12 1.98
CA ASP A 20 14.59 8.19 1.47
C ASP A 20 13.42 7.66 0.64
N ALA A 21 13.65 6.55 -0.07
CA ALA A 21 12.64 5.93 -0.91
C ALA A 21 12.79 4.41 -0.95
N LEU A 22 11.66 3.70 -1.04
CA LEU A 22 11.60 2.26 -1.16
C LEU A 22 10.59 1.86 -2.24
N VAL A 23 10.97 0.89 -3.07
CA VAL A 23 10.09 0.32 -4.10
C VAL A 23 9.87 -1.15 -3.80
N LEU A 24 8.61 -1.53 -3.59
CA LEU A 24 8.17 -2.92 -3.48
C LEU A 24 7.61 -3.39 -4.81
N CYS A 25 8.36 -4.23 -5.52
CA CYS A 25 7.91 -4.82 -6.78
C CYS A 25 7.40 -6.24 -6.54
N HIS A 26 6.08 -6.42 -6.57
CA HIS A 26 5.38 -7.69 -6.31
C HIS A 26 5.72 -8.38 -4.98
N THR A 27 6.45 -7.71 -4.10
CA THR A 27 6.91 -8.25 -2.80
C THR A 27 5.73 -8.64 -1.91
N LEU A 28 4.68 -7.83 -1.86
CA LEU A 28 3.49 -8.12 -1.05
C LEU A 28 2.71 -9.33 -1.55
N ASN A 29 2.78 -9.64 -2.85
CA ASN A 29 2.15 -10.83 -3.42
C ASN A 29 2.88 -12.12 -3.04
N ALA A 30 4.20 -12.04 -2.86
CA ALA A 30 5.05 -13.16 -2.48
C ALA A 30 5.16 -13.34 -0.96
N SER A 31 4.85 -12.30 -0.18
CA SER A 31 4.97 -12.32 1.28
C SER A 31 3.85 -13.14 1.94
N SER A 32 4.22 -14.00 2.87
CA SER A 32 3.28 -14.70 3.75
C SER A 32 2.69 -13.78 4.83
N VAL A 33 3.41 -12.70 5.17
CA VAL A 33 3.08 -11.75 6.25
C VAL A 33 3.15 -10.28 5.77
N PRO A 34 2.30 -9.86 4.83
CA PRO A 34 2.40 -8.56 4.17
C PRO A 34 2.31 -7.36 5.13
N HIS A 35 1.57 -7.50 6.23
CA HIS A 35 1.50 -6.45 7.25
C HIS A 35 2.84 -6.20 7.94
N GLN A 36 3.61 -7.27 8.20
CA GLN A 36 4.93 -7.13 8.81
C GLN A 36 5.91 -6.51 7.81
N THR A 37 5.84 -6.90 6.54
CA THR A 37 6.61 -6.25 5.46
C THR A 37 6.37 -4.73 5.43
N LEU A 38 5.11 -4.28 5.53
CA LEU A 38 4.78 -2.86 5.54
C LEU A 38 5.26 -2.13 6.81
N ARG A 39 5.25 -2.80 7.97
CA ARG A 39 5.84 -2.24 9.21
C ARG A 39 7.35 -2.05 9.08
N GLU A 40 8.04 -3.00 8.46
CA GLU A 40 9.46 -2.87 8.17
C GLU A 40 9.74 -1.72 7.19
N CYS A 41 8.91 -1.55 6.16
CA CYS A 41 9.01 -0.38 5.28
C CYS A 41 8.83 0.93 6.05
N GLN A 42 7.90 0.98 7.00
CA GLN A 42 7.72 2.14 7.86
C GLN A 42 8.95 2.39 8.74
N ARG A 43 9.56 1.33 9.28
CA ARG A 43 10.74 1.44 10.15
C ARG A 43 11.94 2.00 9.41
N VAL A 44 12.23 1.49 8.22
CA VAL A 44 13.45 1.84 7.47
C VAL A 44 13.37 3.18 6.74
N LEU A 45 12.16 3.65 6.38
CA LEU A 45 11.98 4.92 5.70
C LEU A 45 12.18 6.11 6.65
N VAL A 46 12.90 7.12 6.18
CA VAL A 46 13.02 8.39 6.90
C VAL A 46 11.65 9.09 7.02
N PRO A 47 11.48 10.02 7.98
CA PRO A 47 10.35 10.93 8.00
C PRO A 47 10.18 11.64 6.66
N ASN A 48 8.97 11.64 6.12
CA ASN A 48 8.64 12.10 4.77
C ASN A 48 9.21 11.26 3.61
N GLY A 49 9.81 10.10 3.88
CA GLY A 49 10.28 9.16 2.86
C GLY A 49 9.14 8.59 2.00
N HIS A 50 9.50 8.13 0.83
CA HIS A 50 8.57 7.69 -0.21
C HIS A 50 8.52 6.16 -0.32
N LEU A 51 7.32 5.61 -0.35
CA LEU A 51 7.05 4.19 -0.60
C LEU A 51 6.29 4.04 -1.91
N PHE A 52 6.82 3.26 -2.82
CA PHE A 52 6.16 2.86 -4.06
C PHE A 52 5.86 1.37 -4.01
N VAL A 53 4.61 1.00 -4.22
CA VAL A 53 4.17 -0.39 -4.22
C VAL A 53 3.58 -0.74 -5.57
N ILE A 54 4.22 -1.68 -6.26
CA ILE A 54 3.71 -2.30 -7.48
C ILE A 54 3.20 -3.69 -7.12
N SER A 55 1.92 -3.95 -7.41
CA SER A 55 1.28 -5.21 -7.03
C SER A 55 0.23 -5.64 -8.05
N PHE A 56 -0.08 -6.93 -8.08
CA PHE A 56 -1.18 -7.45 -8.90
C PHE A 56 -2.53 -7.12 -8.27
N ASN A 57 -3.47 -6.78 -9.13
CA ASN A 57 -4.84 -6.47 -8.72
C ASN A 57 -5.70 -7.74 -8.74
N PRO A 58 -6.24 -8.16 -7.59
CA PRO A 58 -7.13 -9.34 -7.53
C PRO A 58 -8.45 -9.14 -8.26
N LEU A 59 -8.89 -7.89 -8.43
CA LEU A 59 -10.15 -7.53 -9.09
C LEU A 59 -10.04 -7.43 -10.62
N SER A 60 -8.84 -7.66 -11.18
CA SER A 60 -8.63 -7.69 -12.62
C SER A 60 -9.26 -8.95 -13.23
N ILE A 61 -9.55 -8.92 -14.53
CA ILE A 61 -10.05 -10.08 -15.28
C ILE A 61 -9.07 -11.26 -15.15
N TRP A 62 -7.76 -10.96 -15.15
CA TRP A 62 -6.72 -11.97 -14.94
C TRP A 62 -6.70 -12.48 -13.50
N GLY A 63 -6.85 -11.62 -12.51
CA GLY A 63 -6.94 -11.99 -11.09
C GLY A 63 -8.14 -12.91 -10.82
N LEU A 64 -9.31 -12.57 -11.34
CA LEU A 64 -10.53 -13.36 -11.22
C LEU A 64 -10.40 -14.73 -11.92
N SER A 65 -9.82 -14.77 -13.13
CA SER A 65 -9.60 -16.03 -13.85
C SER A 65 -8.58 -16.93 -13.13
N SER A 66 -7.55 -16.36 -12.53
CA SER A 66 -6.56 -17.11 -11.75
C SER A 66 -7.16 -17.64 -10.45
N ALA A 67 -7.98 -16.85 -9.76
CA ALA A 67 -8.70 -17.28 -8.57
C ALA A 67 -9.68 -18.43 -8.88
N PHE A 68 -10.39 -18.36 -10.02
CA PHE A 68 -11.27 -19.43 -10.45
C PHE A 68 -10.50 -20.74 -10.78
N LYS A 69 -9.37 -20.64 -11.48
CA LYS A 69 -8.48 -21.79 -11.73
C LYS A 69 -7.92 -22.40 -10.45
N GLN A 70 -7.56 -21.59 -9.48
CA GLN A 70 -7.08 -22.04 -8.17
C GLN A 70 -8.18 -22.77 -7.39
N TRP A 71 -9.41 -22.23 -7.39
CA TRP A 71 -10.56 -22.88 -6.78
C TRP A 71 -10.82 -24.26 -7.39
N LEU A 72 -10.73 -24.37 -8.72
CA LEU A 72 -10.96 -25.63 -9.43
C LEU A 72 -9.84 -26.67 -9.19
N SER A 73 -8.58 -26.20 -9.07
CA SER A 73 -7.41 -27.09 -8.97
C SER A 73 -6.99 -27.43 -7.53
N ARG A 74 -7.69 -26.93 -6.52
CA ARG A 74 -7.37 -27.09 -5.08
C ARG A 74 -5.91 -26.78 -4.71
N ARG A 75 -5.14 -26.14 -5.58
CA ARG A 75 -3.79 -25.69 -5.28
C ARG A 75 -3.84 -24.39 -4.52
N GLN A 76 -3.33 -24.39 -3.29
CA GLN A 76 -3.07 -23.15 -2.55
C GLN A 76 -1.93 -22.42 -3.27
N SER A 77 -2.27 -21.39 -4.03
CA SER A 77 -1.27 -20.47 -4.57
C SER A 77 -0.99 -19.41 -3.52
N TYR A 78 0.26 -19.25 -3.12
CA TYR A 78 0.70 -18.26 -2.14
C TYR A 78 0.57 -16.80 -2.62
N ALA A 79 0.13 -16.57 -3.84
CA ALA A 79 -0.08 -15.23 -4.38
C ALA A 79 -1.36 -14.59 -3.78
N ARG A 80 -1.27 -14.09 -2.56
CA ARG A 80 -2.30 -13.25 -1.96
C ARG A 80 -2.24 -11.86 -2.56
N SER A 81 -2.99 -11.65 -3.64
CA SER A 81 -3.12 -10.31 -4.20
C SER A 81 -3.95 -9.42 -3.27
N VAL A 82 -3.40 -8.27 -2.91
CA VAL A 82 -4.08 -7.25 -2.11
C VAL A 82 -4.61 -6.18 -3.06
N SER A 83 -5.88 -5.77 -2.93
CA SER A 83 -6.41 -4.69 -3.74
C SER A 83 -5.78 -3.35 -3.34
N GLY A 84 -5.64 -2.42 -4.31
CA GLY A 84 -5.02 -1.12 -4.06
C GLY A 84 -5.72 -0.32 -2.96
N ARG A 85 -7.06 -0.38 -2.86
CA ARG A 85 -7.83 0.27 -1.78
C ARG A 85 -7.46 -0.31 -0.41
N ARG A 86 -7.47 -1.63 -0.28
CA ARG A 86 -7.12 -2.29 0.99
C ARG A 86 -5.68 -2.00 1.41
N LEU A 87 -4.77 -1.92 0.45
CA LEU A 87 -3.40 -1.51 0.72
C LEU A 87 -3.33 -0.06 1.22
N GLY A 88 -4.11 0.86 0.63
CA GLY A 88 -4.24 2.24 1.09
C GLY A 88 -4.72 2.33 2.53
N ASP A 89 -5.74 1.55 2.91
CA ASP A 89 -6.23 1.48 4.29
C ASP A 89 -5.12 1.02 5.26
N TRP A 90 -4.37 -0.01 4.90
CA TRP A 90 -3.26 -0.50 5.73
C TRP A 90 -2.14 0.53 5.89
N LEU A 91 -1.80 1.23 4.81
CA LEU A 91 -0.80 2.29 4.83
C LEU A 91 -1.25 3.48 5.68
N SER A 92 -2.53 3.85 5.61
CA SER A 92 -3.10 4.90 6.47
C SER A 92 -3.00 4.54 7.96
N LEU A 93 -3.29 3.30 8.32
CA LEU A 93 -3.15 2.80 9.70
C LEU A 93 -1.69 2.81 10.18
N LEU A 94 -0.73 2.64 9.27
CA LEU A 94 0.70 2.73 9.56
C LEU A 94 1.24 4.17 9.52
N GLY A 95 0.40 5.17 9.37
CA GLY A 95 0.81 6.58 9.38
C GLY A 95 1.39 7.07 8.05
N PHE A 96 1.10 6.42 6.94
CA PHE A 96 1.40 6.94 5.61
C PHE A 96 0.25 7.80 5.08
N SER A 97 0.57 8.83 4.32
CA SER A 97 -0.36 9.44 3.36
C SER A 97 -0.13 8.81 2.00
N HIS A 98 -1.17 8.43 1.31
CA HIS A 98 -1.07 7.80 0.01
C HIS A 98 -1.90 8.52 -1.04
N ALA A 99 -1.48 8.44 -2.30
CA ALA A 99 -2.26 8.81 -3.46
C ALA A 99 -3.25 7.68 -3.82
N GLU A 100 -4.19 7.97 -4.71
CA GLU A 100 -5.02 6.92 -5.29
C GLU A 100 -4.17 5.92 -6.09
N PRO A 101 -4.50 4.61 -6.05
CA PRO A 101 -3.81 3.61 -6.85
C PRO A 101 -3.98 3.91 -8.35
N HIS A 102 -2.87 3.92 -9.08
CA HIS A 102 -2.89 4.00 -10.55
C HIS A 102 -2.90 2.59 -11.13
N TYR A 103 -3.97 2.26 -11.85
CA TYR A 103 -4.16 0.95 -12.47
C TYR A 103 -3.62 0.94 -13.91
N PHE A 104 -2.96 -0.14 -14.30
CA PHE A 104 -2.40 -0.33 -15.63
C PHE A 104 -2.49 -1.78 -16.09
N ALA A 105 -2.32 -2.00 -17.40
CA ALA A 105 -2.36 -3.31 -18.04
C ALA A 105 -3.67 -4.07 -17.76
N SER A 106 -4.81 -3.58 -18.29
CA SER A 106 -6.12 -4.22 -18.07
C SER A 106 -6.26 -5.54 -18.81
N PHE A 107 -5.68 -5.66 -20.00
CA PHE A 107 -5.73 -6.88 -20.82
C PHE A 107 -4.32 -7.33 -21.23
N ALA A 108 -4.09 -8.65 -21.18
CA ALA A 108 -2.94 -9.23 -21.86
C ALA A 108 -3.12 -9.07 -23.39
N PRO A 109 -2.05 -8.84 -24.17
CA PRO A 109 -2.13 -8.74 -25.62
C PRO A 109 -2.62 -10.10 -26.20
N LEU A 110 -3.90 -10.21 -26.47
CA LEU A 110 -4.53 -11.40 -27.04
C LEU A 110 -4.40 -11.37 -28.56
N GLY A 111 -3.22 -11.76 -29.06
CA GLY A 111 -3.01 -12.07 -30.47
C GLY A 111 -2.92 -10.86 -31.42
N ARG A 112 -2.82 -11.16 -32.73
CA ARG A 112 -2.79 -10.19 -33.85
C ARG A 112 -4.16 -10.22 -34.54
N GLY A 113 -4.81 -9.06 -34.67
CA GLY A 113 -6.07 -8.96 -35.43
C GLY A 113 -6.91 -7.74 -35.12
N ARG A 114 -8.10 -7.64 -35.75
CA ARG A 114 -9.06 -6.54 -35.54
C ARG A 114 -9.58 -6.49 -34.11
N ILE A 115 -9.78 -7.64 -33.48
CA ILE A 115 -10.26 -7.78 -32.10
C ILE A 115 -9.20 -7.26 -31.11
N ALA A 116 -7.91 -7.58 -31.35
CA ALA A 116 -6.82 -7.08 -30.52
C ALA A 116 -6.76 -5.53 -30.53
N ARG A 117 -6.91 -4.91 -31.69
CA ARG A 117 -6.95 -3.44 -31.82
C ARG A 117 -8.12 -2.79 -31.09
N LEU A 118 -9.28 -3.43 -31.10
CA LEU A 118 -10.46 -2.95 -30.35
C LEU A 118 -10.22 -3.07 -28.84
N MET A 119 -9.67 -4.19 -28.39
CA MET A 119 -9.30 -4.41 -26.98
C MET A 119 -8.25 -3.41 -26.51
N ASP A 120 -7.22 -3.11 -27.32
CA ASP A 120 -6.22 -2.09 -27.01
C ASP A 120 -6.81 -0.67 -26.86
N ARG A 121 -7.85 -0.36 -27.66
CA ARG A 121 -8.54 0.93 -27.54
C ARG A 121 -9.35 0.99 -26.25
N PHE A 122 -10.02 -0.09 -25.92
CA PHE A 122 -10.81 -0.22 -24.71
C PHE A 122 -9.91 -0.19 -23.46
N ASP A 123 -8.75 -0.87 -23.53
CA ASP A 123 -7.76 -0.87 -22.48
C ASP A 123 -7.22 0.54 -22.20
N ARG A 124 -6.81 1.27 -23.25
CA ARG A 124 -6.38 2.67 -23.12
C ARG A 124 -7.45 3.56 -22.51
N TRP A 125 -8.71 3.31 -22.82
CA TRP A 125 -9.82 4.05 -22.22
C TRP A 125 -9.98 3.73 -20.73
N LEU A 126 -9.92 2.45 -20.33
CA LEU A 126 -9.98 2.01 -18.94
C LEU A 126 -8.80 2.58 -18.12
N VAL A 127 -7.60 2.58 -18.69
CA VAL A 127 -6.41 3.19 -18.04
C VAL A 127 -6.61 4.70 -17.88
N ARG A 128 -7.17 5.38 -18.89
CA ARG A 128 -7.42 6.83 -18.82
C ARG A 128 -8.39 7.23 -17.70
N ILE A 129 -9.41 6.42 -17.43
CA ILE A 129 -10.39 6.66 -16.35
C ILE A 129 -9.93 6.04 -15.02
N ASN A 130 -8.70 5.53 -14.95
CA ASN A 130 -8.13 4.83 -13.79
C ASN A 130 -9.06 3.73 -13.23
N ALA A 131 -9.70 2.97 -14.13
CA ALA A 131 -10.63 1.92 -13.74
C ALA A 131 -9.91 0.85 -12.90
N PRO A 132 -10.51 0.37 -11.80
CA PRO A 132 -9.89 -0.63 -10.91
C PRO A 132 -9.85 -2.04 -11.51
N THR A 133 -9.90 -2.15 -12.83
CA THR A 133 -9.87 -3.40 -13.61
C THR A 133 -8.49 -3.78 -14.11
N GLY A 134 -7.50 -2.87 -13.98
CA GLY A 134 -6.12 -3.11 -14.40
C GLY A 134 -5.50 -4.31 -13.72
N THR A 135 -4.66 -5.07 -14.44
CA THR A 135 -3.99 -6.29 -13.93
C THR A 135 -3.00 -5.98 -12.81
N ALA A 136 -2.37 -4.83 -12.89
CA ALA A 136 -1.47 -4.34 -11.86
C ALA A 136 -1.79 -2.89 -11.48
N TYR A 137 -1.31 -2.48 -10.33
CA TYR A 137 -1.41 -1.11 -9.86
C TYR A 137 -0.10 -0.64 -9.24
N LEU A 138 0.12 0.68 -9.31
CA LEU A 138 1.15 1.41 -8.59
C LEU A 138 0.46 2.26 -7.53
N LEU A 139 0.88 2.13 -6.29
CA LEU A 139 0.46 2.99 -5.20
C LEU A 139 1.69 3.71 -4.63
N HIS A 140 1.63 5.03 -4.61
CA HIS A 140 2.63 5.89 -3.98
C HIS A 140 2.14 6.34 -2.62
N ALA A 141 2.97 6.18 -1.60
CA ALA A 141 2.72 6.63 -0.25
C ALA A 141 3.92 7.39 0.30
N ARG A 142 3.68 8.28 1.26
CA ARG A 142 4.67 9.07 1.96
C ARG A 142 4.52 8.87 3.46
N LYS A 143 5.60 8.53 4.15
CA LYS A 143 5.61 8.40 5.61
C LYS A 143 5.31 9.77 6.23
N ARG A 144 4.20 9.87 6.97
CA ARG A 144 3.92 11.08 7.73
C ARG A 144 4.87 11.16 8.91
N VAL A 145 5.39 12.35 9.15
CA VAL A 145 5.93 12.68 10.46
C VAL A 145 4.70 12.74 11.36
N ALA A 146 4.62 11.91 12.40
CA ALA A 146 3.81 12.27 13.53
C ALA A 146 4.38 13.59 14.02
N ALA A 147 3.74 14.72 13.67
CA ALA A 147 4.08 15.96 14.32
C ALA A 147 3.92 15.65 15.80
N HIS A 148 5.01 15.56 16.53
CA HIS A 148 5.00 15.84 17.94
C HIS A 148 4.43 17.26 17.98
N LEU A 149 3.12 17.35 18.15
CA LEU A 149 2.53 18.53 18.72
C LEU A 149 3.20 18.63 20.08
N ASP A 150 4.33 19.28 20.11
CA ASP A 150 4.80 19.96 21.30
C ASP A 150 3.62 20.87 21.63
N SER A 151 2.69 20.29 22.36
CA SER A 151 1.51 20.99 22.84
C SER A 151 2.03 21.94 23.90
N GLY A 152 2.58 23.05 23.42
CA GLY A 152 2.72 24.28 24.20
C GLY A 152 1.35 24.85 24.60
N VAL A 153 0.34 24.00 24.65
CA VAL A 153 -0.91 24.26 25.37
C VAL A 153 -0.56 24.22 26.83
N LYS A 154 -0.23 25.42 27.36
CA LYS A 154 -0.27 25.66 28.80
C LYS A 154 -1.66 25.25 29.27
N VAL A 155 -1.79 24.03 29.78
CA VAL A 155 -2.99 23.57 30.46
C VAL A 155 -3.13 24.54 31.66
N LYS A 156 -4.03 25.54 31.52
CA LYS A 156 -4.45 26.35 32.67
C LYS A 156 -4.99 25.38 33.69
N LYS A 157 -4.25 25.22 34.80
CA LYS A 157 -4.73 24.43 35.93
C LYS A 157 -6.12 24.94 36.32
N PRO A 158 -7.12 24.06 36.42
CA PRO A 158 -8.43 24.48 36.86
C PRO A 158 -8.29 25.16 38.21
N ARG A 159 -8.79 26.40 38.35
CA ARG A 159 -8.90 27.06 39.64
C ARG A 159 -9.94 26.29 40.44
N LEU A 160 -9.49 25.60 41.50
CA LEU A 160 -10.38 25.01 42.49
C LEU A 160 -11.08 26.17 43.21
N ILE A 161 -12.38 26.31 43.01
CA ILE A 161 -13.24 27.24 43.77
C ILE A 161 -13.54 26.50 45.08
N SER A 162 -13.00 26.99 46.20
CA SER A 162 -13.38 26.52 47.51
C SER A 162 -14.81 26.89 47.80
N ILE A 163 -15.69 25.92 47.95
CA ILE A 163 -17.07 26.13 48.42
C ILE A 163 -16.99 26.28 49.92
N PRO A 164 -17.43 27.41 50.50
CA PRO A 164 -17.50 27.58 51.95
C PRO A 164 -18.55 26.63 52.52
N ILE A 165 -18.12 25.71 53.35
CA ILE A 165 -19.03 24.85 54.14
C ILE A 165 -19.60 25.70 55.25
N GLY A 166 -20.87 26.03 55.16
CA GLY A 166 -21.60 26.78 56.22
C GLY A 166 -21.61 25.91 57.49
N LYS A 167 -21.10 26.46 58.58
CA LYS A 167 -21.32 25.91 59.93
C LYS A 167 -22.74 26.16 60.38
N THR A 168 -23.50 25.14 60.62
CA THR A 168 -24.68 25.13 61.52
C THR A 168 -24.22 24.95 62.93
#